data_0f73278de658e50c2615bf93c0f59707
#
_entry.id   0f73278de658e50c2615bf93c0f59707
#
_cell.length_a   1.000
_cell.length_b   1.000
_cell.length_c   1.000
_cell.angle_alpha   90.00
_cell.angle_beta   90.00
_cell.angle_gamma   90.00
#
_symmetry.space_group_name_H-M   'P 1'
#
loop_
_entity.id
_entity.type
_entity.pdbx_description
1 polymer ?
#
loop_
_entity_poly.entity_id
_entity_poly.type
_entity_poly.pdbx_seq_one_letter_code
_entity_poly.pdbx_strand_id
1 'polypeptide(L)'
;MTLATAAPIARPCVVCIPARNEEERLPILLASLAGQEGFAAEAPLRVVILANNCTDGTVPAIRALEDAGALASLTLRVIEAALEGAEAHVGTARRMALDAGAAWLEDEGAPDGILLTTDADARLPADWVASNLRALRAADVVGGRLVIDADRAADPRLAELHARIERYWAGVRRLEDILDPPPHDPAPRHGDHTGASLAVPVALYRAVGGLPPLPCGEDNALVSLLRESGARLRHCPDVRVMVSARHQGRVSGGMATEMARRARVLDGEPYLLPEAAHWRTLILRRATLRRAFHLAGSARAEACARLGLGPDACAALETCPNDIAFVERADRILESRSAPARECPLDRALADLDALALSLREAA
;
A
#
# COMPACT_ATOMS: atom_id res chain seq x y z
N MET A 1 34.10 4.17 -20.86
CA MET A 1 32.65 4.43 -20.62
C MET A 1 32.54 4.93 -19.19
N THR A 2 32.41 6.22 -19.02
CA THR A 2 32.26 6.88 -17.71
C THR A 2 30.88 6.54 -17.20
N LEU A 3 30.79 5.82 -16.08
CA LEU A 3 29.54 5.62 -15.35
C LEU A 3 29.01 7.00 -14.98
N ALA A 4 27.85 7.34 -15.51
CA ALA A 4 27.14 8.54 -15.08
C ALA A 4 26.86 8.39 -13.57
N THR A 5 27.51 9.21 -12.75
CA THR A 5 27.18 9.32 -11.33
C THR A 5 25.71 9.70 -11.22
N ALA A 6 24.92 8.82 -10.62
CA ALA A 6 23.52 9.09 -10.34
C ALA A 6 23.44 10.41 -9.56
N ALA A 7 22.55 11.30 -9.99
CA ALA A 7 22.34 12.56 -9.29
C ALA A 7 21.96 12.25 -7.83
N PRO A 8 22.49 13.01 -6.85
CA PRO A 8 22.25 12.75 -5.44
C PRO A 8 20.75 12.71 -5.16
N ILE A 9 20.33 11.76 -4.32
CA ILE A 9 18.93 11.59 -3.90
C ILE A 9 18.52 12.88 -3.18
N ALA A 10 17.63 13.63 -3.82
CA ALA A 10 17.33 15.01 -3.43
C ALA A 10 16.47 15.14 -2.15
N ARG A 11 15.96 14.03 -1.59
CA ARG A 11 15.11 14.04 -0.38
C ARG A 11 15.60 13.01 0.63
N PRO A 12 15.84 13.42 1.90
CA PRO A 12 16.13 12.48 2.98
C PRO A 12 15.02 11.43 3.10
N CYS A 13 15.43 10.18 3.32
CA CYS A 13 14.48 9.09 3.50
C CYS A 13 14.98 8.06 4.50
N VAL A 14 14.06 7.28 5.05
CA VAL A 14 14.32 6.16 5.95
C VAL A 14 13.41 5.00 5.61
N VAL A 15 13.96 3.79 5.60
CA VAL A 15 13.20 2.55 5.42
C VAL A 15 12.87 1.98 6.80
N CYS A 16 11.59 1.69 7.04
CA CYS A 16 11.06 1.22 8.31
C CYS A 16 10.54 -0.21 8.17
N ILE A 17 11.07 -1.14 8.95
CA ILE A 17 10.87 -2.58 8.80
C ILE A 17 10.44 -3.17 10.13
N PRO A 18 9.20 -3.70 10.26
CA PRO A 18 8.83 -4.58 11.36
C PRO A 18 9.39 -5.98 11.09
N ALA A 19 10.06 -6.58 12.08
CA ALA A 19 10.64 -7.92 11.95
C ALA A 19 10.28 -8.78 13.18
N ARG A 20 9.83 -10.02 12.93
CA ARG A 20 9.60 -11.01 13.96
C ARG A 20 9.99 -12.39 13.47
N ASN A 21 11.06 -12.98 14.04
CA ASN A 21 11.57 -14.30 13.67
C ASN A 21 11.85 -14.41 12.15
N GLU A 22 12.75 -13.57 11.63
CA GLU A 22 13.11 -13.49 10.22
C GLU A 22 14.62 -13.73 9.98
N GLU A 23 15.25 -14.59 10.78
CA GLU A 23 16.70 -14.88 10.69
C GLU A 23 17.17 -15.29 9.30
N GLU A 24 16.32 -16.00 8.51
CA GLU A 24 16.65 -16.44 7.16
C GLU A 24 16.34 -15.41 6.08
N ARG A 25 15.37 -14.50 6.32
CA ARG A 25 14.82 -13.64 5.28
C ARG A 25 15.31 -12.20 5.38
N LEU A 26 15.40 -11.67 6.58
CA LEU A 26 15.88 -10.32 6.82
C LEU A 26 17.28 -10.07 6.22
N PRO A 27 18.24 -11.01 6.26
CA PRO A 27 19.50 -10.87 5.53
C PRO A 27 19.36 -10.62 4.02
N ILE A 28 18.39 -11.27 3.37
CA ILE A 28 18.11 -11.10 1.94
C ILE A 28 17.56 -9.71 1.65
N LEU A 29 16.64 -9.23 2.48
CA LEU A 29 16.14 -7.86 2.40
C LEU A 29 17.26 -6.84 2.61
N LEU A 30 18.08 -7.00 3.66
CA LEU A 30 19.18 -6.09 3.96
C LEU A 30 20.22 -6.04 2.83
N ALA A 31 20.53 -7.17 2.21
CA ALA A 31 21.38 -7.21 1.03
C ALA A 31 20.77 -6.43 -0.15
N SER A 32 19.45 -6.52 -0.36
CA SER A 32 18.77 -5.76 -1.41
C SER A 32 18.71 -4.25 -1.10
N LEU A 33 18.65 -3.86 0.19
CA LEU A 33 18.72 -2.47 0.62
C LEU A 33 20.15 -1.92 0.50
N ALA A 34 21.17 -2.72 0.81
CA ALA A 34 22.56 -2.33 0.63
C ALA A 34 22.94 -2.11 -0.84
N GLY A 35 22.19 -2.74 -1.77
CA GLY A 35 22.33 -2.57 -3.22
C GLY A 35 21.46 -1.47 -3.82
N GLN A 36 20.84 -0.59 -3.04
CA GLN A 36 19.99 0.48 -3.59
C GLN A 36 20.81 1.54 -4.34
N GLU A 37 20.35 1.92 -5.52
CA GLU A 37 20.96 2.96 -6.35
C GLU A 37 20.97 4.32 -5.65
N GLY A 38 22.12 5.00 -5.70
CA GLY A 38 22.29 6.34 -5.14
C GLY A 38 22.71 6.37 -3.67
N PHE A 39 22.97 5.20 -3.06
CA PHE A 39 23.51 5.09 -1.70
C PHE A 39 24.87 4.39 -1.70
N ALA A 40 25.74 4.80 -0.80
CA ALA A 40 27.09 4.29 -0.62
C ALA A 40 27.52 4.49 0.84
N ALA A 41 28.73 4.05 1.20
CA ALA A 41 29.27 4.22 2.56
C ALA A 41 29.38 5.70 2.98
N GLU A 42 29.64 6.60 2.02
CA GLU A 42 29.74 8.05 2.25
C GLU A 42 28.38 8.76 2.37
N ALA A 43 27.31 8.12 1.85
CA ALA A 43 25.93 8.60 1.90
C ALA A 43 24.98 7.42 2.10
N PRO A 44 24.97 6.80 3.29
CA PRO A 44 24.23 5.55 3.53
C PRO A 44 22.73 5.77 3.61
N LEU A 45 21.96 4.73 3.20
CA LEU A 45 20.53 4.67 3.37
C LEU A 45 20.18 4.41 4.84
N ARG A 46 19.30 5.22 5.41
CA ARG A 46 18.79 5.03 6.78
C ARG A 46 17.79 3.91 6.82
N VAL A 47 17.95 3.00 7.78
CA VAL A 47 17.03 1.86 7.97
C VAL A 47 16.73 1.70 9.46
N VAL A 48 15.44 1.69 9.81
CA VAL A 48 14.94 1.32 11.13
C VAL A 48 14.42 -0.10 11.06
N ILE A 49 14.90 -0.97 11.92
CA ILE A 49 14.42 -2.35 12.09
C ILE A 49 13.81 -2.46 13.48
N LEU A 50 12.52 -2.72 13.56
CA LEU A 50 11.85 -3.05 14.82
C LEU A 50 11.74 -4.57 14.94
N ALA A 51 12.64 -5.15 15.73
CA ALA A 51 12.66 -6.57 16.06
C ALA A 51 11.72 -6.82 17.25
N ASN A 52 10.47 -7.23 16.98
CA ASN A 52 9.49 -7.46 18.02
C ASN A 52 9.34 -8.95 18.34
N ASN A 53 9.46 -9.29 19.64
CA ASN A 53 9.26 -10.64 20.14
C ASN A 53 10.05 -11.71 19.37
N CYS A 54 11.27 -11.39 18.90
CA CYS A 54 12.13 -12.37 18.24
C CYS A 54 12.67 -13.38 19.23
N THR A 55 12.57 -14.67 18.89
CA THR A 55 13.06 -15.81 19.66
C THR A 55 14.07 -16.66 18.90
N ASP A 56 14.37 -16.25 17.65
CA ASP A 56 15.33 -16.87 16.75
C ASP A 56 16.61 -16.02 16.61
N GLY A 57 17.45 -16.32 15.63
CA GLY A 57 18.68 -15.60 15.31
C GLY A 57 18.50 -14.28 14.54
N THR A 58 17.31 -13.66 14.48
CA THR A 58 17.06 -12.44 13.69
C THR A 58 18.04 -11.33 14.04
N VAL A 59 18.17 -10.95 15.30
CA VAL A 59 19.07 -9.85 15.74
C VAL A 59 20.56 -10.24 15.60
N PRO A 60 20.99 -11.43 16.02
CA PRO A 60 22.34 -11.92 15.74
C PRO A 60 22.71 -11.89 14.25
N ALA A 61 21.80 -12.25 13.34
CA ALA A 61 22.05 -12.21 11.90
C ALA A 61 22.32 -10.80 11.38
N ILE A 62 21.62 -9.77 11.89
CA ILE A 62 21.89 -8.37 11.55
C ILE A 62 23.31 -7.99 11.97
N ARG A 63 23.68 -8.27 13.23
CA ARG A 63 25.00 -7.96 13.79
C ARG A 63 26.13 -8.63 13.00
N ALA A 64 25.94 -9.90 12.63
CA ALA A 64 26.92 -10.62 11.83
C ALA A 64 27.16 -9.97 10.45
N LEU A 65 26.12 -9.41 9.82
CA LEU A 65 26.22 -8.67 8.56
C LEU A 65 26.92 -7.30 8.74
N GLU A 66 26.68 -6.61 9.86
CA GLU A 66 27.37 -5.35 10.20
C GLU A 66 28.86 -5.62 10.43
N ASP A 67 29.21 -6.62 11.25
CA ASP A 67 30.59 -7.01 11.56
C ASP A 67 31.36 -7.45 10.31
N ALA A 68 30.69 -8.09 9.34
CA ALA A 68 31.25 -8.47 8.05
C ALA A 68 31.42 -7.27 7.08
N GLY A 69 30.95 -6.08 7.42
CA GLY A 69 30.95 -4.90 6.56
C GLY A 69 30.00 -5.00 5.36
N ALA A 70 29.10 -5.98 5.35
CA ALA A 70 28.15 -6.21 4.24
C ALA A 70 27.09 -5.11 4.10
N LEU A 71 26.90 -4.30 5.14
CA LEU A 71 25.89 -3.25 5.23
C LEU A 71 26.50 -1.82 5.24
N ALA A 72 27.71 -1.63 4.70
CA ALA A 72 28.43 -0.36 4.74
C ALA A 72 27.66 0.81 4.07
N SER A 73 26.79 0.53 3.11
CA SER A 73 25.88 1.51 2.47
C SER A 73 24.59 1.78 3.24
N LEU A 74 24.42 1.21 4.43
CA LEU A 74 23.27 1.39 5.31
C LEU A 74 23.70 2.03 6.64
N THR A 75 22.83 2.85 7.20
CA THR A 75 22.91 3.24 8.62
C THR A 75 21.70 2.60 9.32
N LEU A 76 21.96 1.69 10.26
CA LEU A 76 20.91 0.94 10.92
C LEU A 76 20.57 1.52 12.30
N ARG A 77 19.26 1.53 12.63
CA ARG A 77 18.74 1.63 13.99
C ARG A 77 17.93 0.38 14.27
N VAL A 78 18.48 -0.55 15.05
CA VAL A 78 17.78 -1.78 15.47
C VAL A 78 17.15 -1.53 16.83
N ILE A 79 15.83 -1.70 16.91
CA ILE A 79 15.04 -1.53 18.13
C ILE A 79 14.46 -2.90 18.48
N GLU A 80 14.87 -3.45 19.61
CA GLU A 80 14.31 -4.69 20.16
C GLU A 80 13.13 -4.34 21.07
N ALA A 81 11.96 -4.95 20.84
CA ALA A 81 10.74 -4.69 21.59
C ALA A 81 10.07 -5.99 22.02
N ALA A 82 9.66 -6.06 23.28
CA ALA A 82 8.78 -7.08 23.80
C ALA A 82 7.36 -6.49 23.88
N LEU A 83 6.53 -6.84 22.89
CA LEU A 83 5.12 -6.43 22.85
C LEU A 83 4.27 -7.46 23.58
N GLU A 84 3.30 -7.01 24.37
CA GLU A 84 2.47 -7.88 25.20
C GLU A 84 0.98 -7.79 24.85
N GLY A 85 0.25 -8.87 25.13
CA GLY A 85 -1.20 -8.91 25.01
C GLY A 85 -1.72 -8.49 23.64
N ALA A 86 -2.66 -7.56 23.62
CA ALA A 86 -3.29 -7.05 22.41
C ALA A 86 -2.35 -6.23 21.50
N GLU A 87 -1.22 -5.74 22.02
CA GLU A 87 -0.24 -4.96 21.27
C GLU A 87 0.76 -5.84 20.49
N ALA A 88 0.79 -7.15 20.73
CA ALA A 88 1.77 -8.06 20.14
C ALA A 88 1.45 -8.45 18.69
N HIS A 89 1.32 -7.47 17.80
CA HIS A 89 0.99 -7.66 16.38
C HIS A 89 1.78 -6.72 15.44
N VAL A 90 1.70 -7.00 14.14
CA VAL A 90 2.47 -6.30 13.11
C VAL A 90 2.15 -4.80 13.05
N GLY A 91 0.89 -4.41 13.27
CA GLY A 91 0.50 -2.99 13.20
C GLY A 91 1.19 -2.15 14.27
N THR A 92 1.29 -2.64 15.52
CA THR A 92 2.07 -1.98 16.56
C THR A 92 3.55 -1.90 16.19
N ALA A 93 4.13 -3.00 15.74
CA ALA A 93 5.53 -3.04 15.34
C ALA A 93 5.84 -2.09 14.17
N ARG A 94 4.98 -2.06 13.14
CA ARG A 94 5.13 -1.16 11.98
C ARG A 94 4.97 0.30 12.39
N ARG A 95 3.98 0.61 13.26
CA ARG A 95 3.82 1.95 13.81
C ARG A 95 5.09 2.41 14.52
N MET A 96 5.63 1.59 15.43
CA MET A 96 6.84 1.93 16.17
C MET A 96 8.04 2.15 15.25
N ALA A 97 8.20 1.33 14.19
CA ALA A 97 9.25 1.50 13.20
C ALA A 97 9.11 2.82 12.44
N LEU A 98 7.89 3.16 11.99
CA LEU A 98 7.59 4.41 11.27
C LEU A 98 7.77 5.63 12.18
N ASP A 99 7.30 5.56 13.43
CA ASP A 99 7.45 6.64 14.43
C ASP A 99 8.93 6.91 14.74
N ALA A 100 9.74 5.85 14.88
CA ALA A 100 11.18 5.96 15.08
C ALA A 100 11.90 6.54 13.84
N GLY A 101 11.47 6.15 12.63
CA GLY A 101 11.97 6.70 11.38
C GLY A 101 11.63 8.19 11.22
N ALA A 102 10.40 8.57 11.55
CA ALA A 102 9.97 9.97 11.52
C ALA A 102 10.78 10.81 12.52
N ALA A 103 10.93 10.36 13.77
CA ALA A 103 11.74 11.03 14.77
C ALA A 103 13.20 11.17 14.31
N TRP A 104 13.76 10.14 13.68
CA TRP A 104 15.12 10.21 13.15
C TRP A 104 15.29 11.32 12.11
N LEU A 105 14.37 11.42 11.16
CA LEU A 105 14.41 12.48 10.14
C LEU A 105 14.17 13.87 10.74
N GLU A 106 13.26 13.97 11.71
CA GLU A 106 12.99 15.23 12.45
C GLU A 106 14.23 15.70 13.24
N ASP A 107 14.91 14.79 13.95
CA ASP A 107 16.15 15.08 14.71
C ASP A 107 17.29 15.56 13.81
N GLU A 108 17.33 15.10 12.55
CA GLU A 108 18.32 15.55 11.55
C GLU A 108 17.89 16.83 10.81
N GLY A 109 16.78 17.46 11.21
CA GLY A 109 16.27 18.69 10.59
C GLY A 109 15.62 18.45 9.22
N ALA A 110 15.12 17.26 8.95
CA ALA A 110 14.47 16.85 7.70
C ALA A 110 12.97 16.50 7.89
N PRO A 111 12.13 17.42 8.38
CA PRO A 111 10.70 17.13 8.60
C PRO A 111 9.92 16.83 7.31
N ASP A 112 10.45 17.21 6.15
CA ASP A 112 9.92 16.89 4.82
C ASP A 112 10.49 15.58 4.24
N GLY A 113 11.22 14.81 5.04
CA GLY A 113 11.78 13.53 4.67
C GLY A 113 10.69 12.48 4.38
N ILE A 114 11.11 11.37 3.79
CA ILE A 114 10.20 10.30 3.34
C ILE A 114 10.36 9.06 4.21
N LEU A 115 9.26 8.58 4.74
CA LEU A 115 9.12 7.25 5.32
C LEU A 115 8.82 6.26 4.21
N LEU A 116 9.63 5.21 4.13
CA LEU A 116 9.42 4.06 3.28
C LEU A 116 9.17 2.85 4.19
N THR A 117 8.13 2.06 3.96
CA THR A 117 7.94 0.82 4.71
C THR A 117 8.00 -0.39 3.79
N THR A 118 8.57 -1.47 4.30
CA THR A 118 8.59 -2.78 3.64
C THR A 118 8.51 -3.91 4.68
N ASP A 119 8.23 -5.12 4.23
CA ASP A 119 8.18 -6.30 5.10
C ASP A 119 9.57 -6.96 5.20
N ALA A 120 9.88 -7.58 6.35
CA ALA A 120 11.18 -8.18 6.62
C ALA A 120 11.53 -9.37 5.71
N ASP A 121 10.55 -9.95 5.02
CA ASP A 121 10.71 -11.06 4.09
C ASP A 121 10.59 -10.65 2.62
N ALA A 122 10.58 -9.35 2.34
CA ALA A 122 10.58 -8.80 0.99
C ALA A 122 11.97 -8.83 0.35
N ARG A 123 12.00 -8.70 -0.99
CA ARG A 123 13.20 -8.44 -1.78
C ARG A 123 12.94 -7.25 -2.71
N LEU A 124 13.84 -6.30 -2.74
CA LEU A 124 13.66 -5.02 -3.43
C LEU A 124 14.54 -4.93 -4.67
N PRO A 125 14.04 -4.42 -5.81
CA PRO A 125 14.88 -4.03 -6.93
C PRO A 125 15.85 -2.92 -6.52
N ALA A 126 16.99 -2.81 -7.18
CA ALA A 126 18.03 -1.83 -6.88
C ALA A 126 17.55 -0.37 -7.00
N ASP A 127 16.54 -0.12 -7.82
CA ASP A 127 15.93 1.19 -8.05
C ASP A 127 14.68 1.49 -7.19
N TRP A 128 14.36 0.63 -6.20
CA TRP A 128 13.11 0.75 -5.44
C TRP A 128 12.99 2.09 -4.69
N VAL A 129 14.03 2.52 -3.97
CA VAL A 129 14.03 3.82 -3.29
C VAL A 129 13.95 4.95 -4.30
N ALA A 130 14.78 4.92 -5.34
CA ALA A 130 14.81 5.95 -6.37
C ALA A 130 13.46 6.08 -7.11
N SER A 131 12.80 4.95 -7.41
CA SER A 131 11.48 4.91 -8.05
C SER A 131 10.38 5.49 -7.16
N ASN A 132 10.37 5.19 -5.85
CA ASN A 132 9.46 5.81 -4.88
C ASN A 132 9.64 7.34 -4.84
N LEU A 133 10.88 7.82 -4.67
CA LEU A 133 11.18 9.25 -4.61
C LEU A 133 10.84 9.97 -5.92
N ARG A 134 11.00 9.31 -7.06
CA ARG A 134 10.60 9.83 -8.37
C ARG A 134 9.08 9.97 -8.47
N ALA A 135 8.32 8.95 -8.07
CA ALA A 135 6.87 8.96 -8.09
C ALA A 135 6.27 10.03 -7.16
N LEU A 136 6.89 10.28 -5.99
CA LEU A 136 6.49 11.33 -5.04
C LEU A 136 6.68 12.76 -5.56
N ARG A 137 7.27 12.97 -6.74
CA ARG A 137 7.30 14.31 -7.37
C ARG A 137 5.93 14.76 -7.87
N ALA A 138 5.05 13.80 -8.20
CA ALA A 138 3.72 14.05 -8.75
C ALA A 138 2.58 13.57 -7.84
N ALA A 139 2.90 12.94 -6.71
CA ALA A 139 1.96 12.38 -5.76
C ALA A 139 2.39 12.70 -4.33
N ASP A 140 1.46 12.54 -3.39
CA ASP A 140 1.72 12.75 -1.96
C ASP A 140 2.06 11.44 -1.24
N VAL A 141 1.54 10.31 -1.77
CA VAL A 141 1.74 8.96 -1.26
C VAL A 141 1.96 8.01 -2.45
N VAL A 142 2.84 7.03 -2.29
CA VAL A 142 3.11 6.03 -3.34
C VAL A 142 2.92 4.63 -2.78
N GLY A 143 2.07 3.84 -3.42
CA GLY A 143 1.98 2.39 -3.25
C GLY A 143 2.82 1.67 -4.31
N GLY A 144 3.56 0.64 -3.90
CA GLY A 144 4.35 -0.20 -4.80
C GLY A 144 3.64 -1.50 -5.15
N ARG A 145 3.84 -1.96 -6.39
CA ARG A 145 3.26 -3.20 -6.91
C ARG A 145 3.86 -4.41 -6.24
N LEU A 146 3.00 -5.30 -5.74
CA LEU A 146 3.41 -6.60 -5.23
C LEU A 146 3.70 -7.56 -6.40
N VAL A 147 4.85 -8.19 -6.35
CA VAL A 147 5.25 -9.27 -7.27
C VAL A 147 5.54 -10.50 -6.44
N ILE A 148 4.80 -11.57 -6.67
CA ILE A 148 5.05 -12.83 -5.96
C ILE A 148 6.38 -13.39 -6.44
N ASP A 149 7.31 -13.63 -5.52
CA ASP A 149 8.63 -14.22 -5.83
C ASP A 149 8.46 -15.69 -6.22
N ALA A 150 8.62 -15.97 -7.50
CA ALA A 150 8.40 -17.30 -8.11
C ALA A 150 9.60 -18.25 -7.97
N ASP A 151 10.70 -17.84 -7.32
CA ASP A 151 11.95 -18.62 -7.23
C ASP A 151 11.83 -19.95 -6.44
N ARG A 152 10.64 -20.29 -5.96
CA ARG A 152 10.33 -21.60 -5.37
C ARG A 152 9.11 -22.18 -6.04
N ALA A 153 9.32 -23.15 -6.93
CA ALA A 153 8.38 -24.11 -7.52
C ALA A 153 6.89 -23.88 -7.17
N ALA A 154 6.34 -22.74 -7.59
CA ALA A 154 4.94 -22.46 -7.40
C ALA A 154 4.15 -23.40 -8.34
N ASP A 155 3.12 -24.06 -7.82
CA ASP A 155 2.18 -24.83 -8.64
C ASP A 155 1.74 -23.94 -9.82
N PRO A 156 1.94 -24.35 -11.09
CA PRO A 156 1.52 -23.55 -12.26
C PRO A 156 0.06 -23.11 -12.21
N ARG A 157 -0.82 -23.92 -11.59
CA ARG A 157 -2.25 -23.59 -11.39
C ARG A 157 -2.42 -22.38 -10.47
N LEU A 158 -1.53 -22.20 -9.48
CA LEU A 158 -1.55 -21.05 -8.60
C LEU A 158 -1.15 -19.77 -9.35
N ALA A 159 -0.16 -19.86 -10.23
CA ALA A 159 0.26 -18.74 -11.08
C ALA A 159 -0.85 -18.35 -12.07
N GLU A 160 -1.55 -19.32 -12.65
CA GLU A 160 -2.70 -19.07 -13.52
C GLU A 160 -3.85 -18.42 -12.75
N LEU A 161 -4.22 -18.93 -11.56
CA LEU A 161 -5.23 -18.32 -10.70
C LEU A 161 -4.85 -16.88 -10.33
N HIS A 162 -3.60 -16.64 -9.98
CA HIS A 162 -3.11 -15.29 -9.69
C HIS A 162 -3.28 -14.36 -10.89
N ALA A 163 -2.87 -14.78 -12.08
CA ALA A 163 -3.02 -13.97 -13.29
C ALA A 163 -4.49 -13.64 -13.59
N ARG A 164 -5.43 -14.56 -13.31
CA ARG A 164 -6.87 -14.33 -13.47
C ARG A 164 -7.41 -13.33 -12.45
N ILE A 165 -6.95 -13.40 -11.20
CA ILE A 165 -7.31 -12.42 -10.15
C ILE A 165 -6.78 -11.03 -10.53
N GLU A 166 -5.54 -10.92 -10.99
CA GLU A 166 -4.94 -9.68 -11.48
C GLU A 166 -5.73 -9.10 -12.68
N ARG A 167 -6.19 -9.96 -13.59
CA ARG A 167 -7.03 -9.54 -14.72
C ARG A 167 -8.38 -8.98 -14.25
N TYR A 168 -8.98 -9.56 -13.20
CA TYR A 168 -10.20 -9.01 -12.61
C TYR A 168 -9.98 -7.60 -12.08
N TRP A 169 -8.95 -7.37 -11.26
CA TRP A 169 -8.64 -6.05 -10.72
C TRP A 169 -8.25 -5.04 -11.82
N ALA A 170 -7.58 -5.50 -12.86
CA ALA A 170 -7.33 -4.67 -14.05
C ALA A 170 -8.64 -4.29 -14.77
N GLY A 171 -9.63 -5.18 -14.79
CA GLY A 171 -10.98 -4.91 -15.30
C GLY A 171 -11.69 -3.84 -14.50
N VAL A 172 -11.64 -3.92 -13.16
CA VAL A 172 -12.22 -2.90 -12.26
C VAL A 172 -11.57 -1.53 -12.52
N ARG A 173 -10.22 -1.45 -12.58
CA ARG A 173 -9.51 -0.20 -12.88
C ARG A 173 -9.85 0.35 -14.28
N ARG A 174 -10.08 -0.52 -15.25
CA ARG A 174 -10.55 -0.12 -16.58
C ARG A 174 -11.95 0.52 -16.56
N LEU A 175 -12.86 -0.01 -15.74
CA LEU A 175 -14.17 0.63 -15.53
C LEU A 175 -14.01 2.00 -14.86
N GLU A 176 -13.11 2.13 -13.90
CA GLU A 176 -12.81 3.40 -13.25
C GLU A 176 -12.25 4.42 -14.27
N ASP A 177 -11.32 4.01 -15.17
CA ASP A 177 -10.80 4.87 -16.23
C ASP A 177 -11.87 5.33 -17.22
N ILE A 178 -12.93 4.54 -17.44
CA ILE A 178 -14.04 4.91 -18.34
C ILE A 178 -15.04 5.83 -17.63
N LEU A 179 -15.35 5.60 -16.37
CA LEU A 179 -16.46 6.24 -15.67
C LEU A 179 -16.06 7.44 -14.80
N ASP A 180 -14.89 7.38 -14.17
CA ASP A 180 -14.35 8.42 -13.26
C ASP A 180 -12.83 8.33 -13.18
N PRO A 181 -12.08 8.66 -14.26
CA PRO A 181 -10.64 8.52 -14.29
C PRO A 181 -9.96 9.38 -13.21
N PRO A 182 -9.16 8.79 -12.29
CA PRO A 182 -8.50 9.54 -11.22
C PRO A 182 -7.32 10.35 -11.78
N PRO A 183 -7.36 11.71 -11.75
CA PRO A 183 -6.32 12.52 -12.38
C PRO A 183 -4.96 12.41 -11.67
N HIS A 184 -4.95 12.05 -10.39
CA HIS A 184 -3.73 11.87 -9.58
C HIS A 184 -3.15 10.45 -9.65
N ASP A 185 -3.88 9.49 -10.22
CA ASP A 185 -3.46 8.09 -10.38
C ASP A 185 -3.79 7.56 -11.78
N PRO A 186 -3.19 8.15 -12.85
CA PRO A 186 -3.49 7.77 -14.23
C PRO A 186 -2.99 6.37 -14.55
N ALA A 187 -3.59 5.75 -15.57
CA ALA A 187 -3.09 4.50 -16.14
C ALA A 187 -1.70 4.70 -16.81
N PRO A 188 -0.79 3.70 -16.77
CA PRO A 188 -0.96 2.40 -16.12
C PRO A 188 -0.82 2.49 -14.59
N ARG A 189 -1.67 1.75 -13.88
CA ARG A 189 -1.62 1.63 -12.42
C ARG A 189 -1.98 0.20 -11.97
N HIS A 190 -1.48 -0.18 -10.83
CA HIS A 190 -1.97 -1.32 -10.04
C HIS A 190 -2.89 -0.83 -8.91
N GLY A 191 -3.27 -1.66 -7.98
CA GLY A 191 -4.11 -1.27 -6.84
C GLY A 191 -3.46 -1.51 -5.48
N ASP A 192 -2.18 -1.91 -5.47
CA ASP A 192 -1.49 -2.31 -4.25
C ASP A 192 -0.97 -1.09 -3.48
N HIS A 193 -1.27 -1.02 -2.19
CA HIS A 193 -0.80 0.01 -1.27
C HIS A 193 -0.60 -0.59 0.13
N THR A 194 0.12 -1.70 0.18
CA THR A 194 0.35 -2.49 1.39
C THR A 194 1.60 -2.06 2.14
N GLY A 195 1.73 -2.49 3.39
CA GLY A 195 2.91 -2.27 4.21
C GLY A 195 4.21 -2.81 3.62
N ALA A 196 4.14 -3.70 2.64
CA ALA A 196 5.31 -4.21 1.91
C ALA A 196 5.97 -3.17 0.99
N SER A 197 5.21 -2.15 0.53
CA SER A 197 5.78 -1.02 -0.23
C SER A 197 4.85 0.18 -0.19
N LEU A 198 5.09 1.09 0.76
CA LEU A 198 4.39 2.35 0.88
C LEU A 198 5.41 3.46 1.19
N ALA A 199 5.27 4.61 0.52
CA ALA A 199 6.09 5.79 0.73
C ALA A 199 5.23 6.99 1.11
N VAL A 200 5.54 7.64 2.25
CA VAL A 200 4.76 8.73 2.84
C VAL A 200 5.69 9.80 3.39
N PRO A 201 5.48 11.10 3.12
CA PRO A 201 6.21 12.18 3.79
C PRO A 201 5.94 12.21 5.30
N VAL A 202 6.99 12.49 6.09
CA VAL A 202 6.91 12.59 7.57
C VAL A 202 5.79 13.55 7.98
N ALA A 203 5.75 14.75 7.41
CA ALA A 203 4.75 15.75 7.75
C ALA A 203 3.31 15.24 7.55
N LEU A 204 3.07 14.51 6.46
CA LEU A 204 1.75 13.95 6.16
C LEU A 204 1.42 12.77 7.11
N TYR A 205 2.38 11.90 7.38
CA TYR A 205 2.26 10.80 8.34
C TYR A 205 1.89 11.33 9.75
N ARG A 206 2.57 12.38 10.21
CA ARG A 206 2.29 13.03 11.49
C ARG A 206 0.91 13.71 11.51
N ALA A 207 0.55 14.40 10.41
CA ALA A 207 -0.72 15.13 10.30
C ALA A 207 -1.95 14.22 10.43
N VAL A 208 -1.86 12.94 10.00
CA VAL A 208 -2.95 11.96 10.15
C VAL A 208 -2.90 11.17 11.46
N GLY A 209 -1.94 11.44 12.34
CA GLY A 209 -1.78 10.76 13.64
C GLY A 209 -1.00 9.45 13.57
N GLY A 210 -0.30 9.19 12.46
CA GLY A 210 0.49 7.99 12.26
C GLY A 210 -0.31 6.77 11.81
N LEU A 211 0.35 5.63 11.74
CA LEU A 211 -0.27 4.36 11.36
C LEU A 211 -1.17 3.83 12.50
N PRO A 212 -2.46 3.50 12.24
CA PRO A 212 -3.31 2.87 13.25
C PRO A 212 -2.73 1.49 13.63
N PRO A 213 -2.54 1.20 14.94
CA PRO A 213 -1.95 -0.07 15.38
C PRO A 213 -3.02 -1.18 15.36
N LEU A 214 -3.40 -1.63 14.16
CA LEU A 214 -4.37 -2.71 13.96
C LEU A 214 -3.65 -4.06 13.79
N PRO A 215 -4.24 -5.17 14.26
CA PRO A 215 -3.66 -6.50 14.06
C PRO A 215 -3.53 -6.90 12.59
N CYS A 216 -4.40 -6.37 11.72
CA CYS A 216 -4.42 -6.58 10.29
C CYS A 216 -5.06 -5.38 9.59
N GLY A 217 -4.60 -5.03 8.37
CA GLY A 217 -5.13 -3.93 7.58
C GLY A 217 -4.72 -2.54 8.07
N GLU A 218 -3.66 -2.46 8.86
CA GLU A 218 -3.09 -1.23 9.38
C GLU A 218 -2.60 -0.29 8.26
N ASP A 219 -2.10 -0.87 7.17
CA ASP A 219 -1.67 -0.19 5.95
C ASP A 219 -2.86 0.44 5.20
N ASN A 220 -3.92 -0.33 4.99
CA ASN A 220 -5.16 0.18 4.39
C ASN A 220 -5.79 1.27 5.25
N ALA A 221 -5.76 1.13 6.58
CA ALA A 221 -6.27 2.13 7.50
C ALA A 221 -5.44 3.44 7.42
N LEU A 222 -4.10 3.34 7.35
CA LEU A 222 -3.25 4.51 7.13
C LEU A 222 -3.57 5.19 5.79
N VAL A 223 -3.65 4.42 4.71
CA VAL A 223 -3.98 4.95 3.38
C VAL A 223 -5.34 5.64 3.35
N SER A 224 -6.34 5.06 4.03
CA SER A 224 -7.66 5.70 4.17
C SER A 224 -7.57 7.04 4.88
N LEU A 225 -6.84 7.15 6.00
CA LEU A 225 -6.63 8.41 6.70
C LEU A 225 -5.91 9.46 5.83
N LEU A 226 -4.89 9.02 5.07
CA LEU A 226 -4.15 9.88 4.16
C LEU A 226 -5.08 10.42 3.04
N ARG A 227 -5.92 9.57 2.44
CA ARG A 227 -6.89 9.99 1.42
C ARG A 227 -7.99 10.88 2.02
N GLU A 228 -8.45 10.60 3.23
CA GLU A 228 -9.38 11.47 3.96
C GLU A 228 -8.79 12.84 4.33
N SER A 229 -7.46 12.96 4.40
CA SER A 229 -6.76 14.23 4.53
C SER A 229 -6.58 14.95 3.18
N GLY A 230 -6.92 14.30 2.07
CA GLY A 230 -6.81 14.84 0.72
C GLY A 230 -5.53 14.46 -0.03
N ALA A 231 -4.77 13.51 0.48
CA ALA A 231 -3.52 13.08 -0.15
C ALA A 231 -3.77 12.35 -1.47
N ARG A 232 -2.94 12.68 -2.46
CA ARG A 232 -2.91 12.04 -3.79
C ARG A 232 -2.10 10.77 -3.71
N LEU A 233 -2.79 9.62 -3.68
CA LEU A 233 -2.15 8.30 -3.74
C LEU A 233 -1.87 7.92 -5.20
N ARG A 234 -0.62 7.50 -5.48
CA ARG A 234 -0.20 6.95 -6.77
C ARG A 234 0.16 5.47 -6.64
N HIS A 235 -0.48 4.61 -7.41
CA HIS A 235 -0.10 3.21 -7.60
C HIS A 235 0.89 3.13 -8.77
N CYS A 236 2.17 3.39 -8.48
CA CYS A 236 3.19 3.55 -9.51
C CYS A 236 3.68 2.18 -10.03
N PRO A 237 3.53 1.85 -11.33
CA PRO A 237 3.94 0.55 -11.87
C PRO A 237 5.47 0.33 -11.86
N ASP A 238 6.24 1.42 -11.76
CA ASP A 238 7.71 1.34 -11.69
C ASP A 238 8.21 1.00 -10.28
N VAL A 239 7.39 1.21 -9.25
CA VAL A 239 7.69 0.80 -7.88
C VAL A 239 7.22 -0.62 -7.67
N ARG A 240 8.16 -1.56 -7.50
CA ARG A 240 7.87 -2.99 -7.35
C ARG A 240 8.56 -3.55 -6.13
N VAL A 241 7.93 -4.51 -5.47
CA VAL A 241 8.49 -5.27 -4.35
C VAL A 241 8.19 -6.75 -4.55
N MET A 242 9.20 -7.60 -4.46
CA MET A 242 9.02 -9.04 -4.46
C MET A 242 8.63 -9.49 -3.06
N VAL A 243 7.49 -10.17 -2.95
CA VAL A 243 6.94 -10.68 -1.69
C VAL A 243 6.98 -12.19 -1.65
N SER A 244 7.15 -12.73 -0.46
CA SER A 244 7.22 -14.18 -0.26
C SER A 244 5.87 -14.86 -0.51
N ALA A 245 5.89 -15.98 -1.25
CA ALA A 245 4.72 -16.84 -1.47
C ALA A 245 4.40 -17.75 -0.28
N ARG A 246 4.73 -17.40 0.96
CA ARG A 246 4.48 -18.26 2.13
C ARG A 246 2.99 -18.53 2.32
N HIS A 247 2.64 -19.81 2.54
CA HIS A 247 1.28 -20.24 2.91
C HIS A 247 1.00 -20.12 4.42
N GLN A 248 2.04 -19.99 5.24
CA GLN A 248 1.94 -19.83 6.70
C GLN A 248 2.31 -18.39 7.07
N GLY A 249 1.31 -17.62 7.44
CA GLY A 249 1.46 -16.26 7.95
C GLY A 249 1.25 -16.21 9.45
N ARG A 250 1.83 -15.19 10.07
CA ARG A 250 1.70 -14.93 11.51
C ARG A 250 0.49 -14.06 11.84
N VAL A 251 -0.16 -13.53 10.80
CA VAL A 251 -1.30 -12.61 10.92
C VAL A 251 -2.52 -13.22 10.24
N SER A 252 -3.62 -13.31 10.98
CA SER A 252 -4.92 -13.65 10.37
C SER A 252 -5.41 -12.48 9.51
N GLY A 253 -5.82 -12.76 8.27
CA GLY A 253 -6.30 -11.73 7.32
C GLY A 253 -5.25 -11.15 6.37
N GLY A 254 -3.95 -11.46 6.55
CA GLY A 254 -2.88 -11.02 5.65
C GLY A 254 -2.67 -11.91 4.42
N MET A 255 -1.54 -11.70 3.72
CA MET A 255 -1.17 -12.43 2.48
C MET A 255 -1.26 -13.95 2.63
N ALA A 256 -0.87 -14.52 3.77
CA ALA A 256 -0.95 -15.96 3.99
C ALA A 256 -2.40 -16.47 4.05
N THR A 257 -3.35 -15.69 4.57
CA THR A 257 -4.78 -16.03 4.52
C THR A 257 -5.29 -16.04 3.08
N GLU A 258 -4.85 -15.09 2.26
CA GLU A 258 -5.16 -15.07 0.83
C GLU A 258 -4.52 -16.26 0.11
N MET A 259 -3.27 -16.60 0.40
CA MET A 259 -2.62 -17.79 -0.18
C MET A 259 -3.32 -19.08 0.22
N ALA A 260 -3.77 -19.22 1.48
CA ALA A 260 -4.58 -20.35 1.93
C ALA A 260 -5.95 -20.41 1.21
N ARG A 261 -6.60 -19.25 0.97
CA ARG A 261 -7.82 -19.18 0.16
C ARG A 261 -7.57 -19.68 -1.28
N ARG A 262 -6.47 -19.24 -1.90
CA ARG A 262 -6.08 -19.69 -3.25
C ARG A 262 -5.82 -21.19 -3.31
N ALA A 263 -5.19 -21.76 -2.29
CA ALA A 263 -4.98 -23.20 -2.19
C ALA A 263 -6.31 -23.98 -2.20
N ARG A 264 -7.31 -23.54 -1.41
CA ARG A 264 -8.65 -24.18 -1.42
C ARG A 264 -9.33 -24.10 -2.79
N VAL A 265 -9.07 -23.02 -3.55
CA VAL A 265 -9.58 -22.90 -4.93
C VAL A 265 -8.97 -23.96 -5.84
N LEU A 266 -7.71 -24.31 -5.66
CA LEU A 266 -7.06 -25.41 -6.40
C LEU A 266 -7.65 -26.78 -6.04
N ASP A 267 -8.26 -26.90 -4.85
CA ASP A 267 -8.99 -28.06 -4.38
C ASP A 267 -10.48 -28.06 -4.82
N GLY A 268 -10.92 -27.09 -5.62
CA GLY A 268 -12.23 -27.03 -6.24
C GLY A 268 -13.22 -26.04 -5.62
N GLU A 269 -12.84 -25.26 -4.59
CA GLU A 269 -13.69 -24.20 -4.10
C GLU A 269 -13.77 -23.03 -5.11
N PRO A 270 -14.91 -22.33 -5.25
CA PRO A 270 -15.01 -21.16 -6.10
C PRO A 270 -14.23 -19.98 -5.49
N TYR A 271 -13.48 -19.25 -6.31
CA TYR A 271 -12.95 -17.95 -5.92
C TYR A 271 -14.02 -16.89 -6.16
N LEU A 272 -14.63 -16.39 -5.09
CA LEU A 272 -15.73 -15.44 -5.15
C LEU A 272 -15.21 -14.00 -5.12
N LEU A 273 -15.81 -13.15 -5.96
CA LEU A 273 -15.46 -11.71 -6.06
C LEU A 273 -16.72 -10.88 -6.29
N PRO A 274 -16.73 -9.59 -5.92
CA PRO A 274 -17.84 -8.69 -6.20
C PRO A 274 -18.24 -8.65 -7.68
N GLU A 275 -19.54 -8.62 -7.95
CA GLU A 275 -20.09 -8.51 -9.31
C GLU A 275 -19.70 -7.16 -9.96
N ALA A 276 -19.61 -7.12 -11.28
CA ALA A 276 -19.30 -5.90 -12.05
C ALA A 276 -20.28 -4.74 -11.75
N ALA A 277 -21.54 -5.06 -11.48
CA ALA A 277 -22.57 -4.08 -11.11
C ALA A 277 -22.25 -3.35 -9.81
N HIS A 278 -21.62 -4.01 -8.83
CA HIS A 278 -21.16 -3.38 -7.59
C HIS A 278 -20.14 -2.28 -7.90
N TRP A 279 -19.12 -2.60 -8.68
CA TRP A 279 -18.08 -1.64 -9.04
C TRP A 279 -18.60 -0.45 -9.84
N ARG A 280 -19.49 -0.73 -10.81
CA ARG A 280 -20.14 0.34 -11.56
C ARG A 280 -20.90 1.29 -10.62
N THR A 281 -21.65 0.77 -9.68
CA THR A 281 -22.41 1.58 -8.71
C THR A 281 -21.48 2.41 -7.83
N LEU A 282 -20.42 1.80 -7.30
CA LEU A 282 -19.43 2.47 -6.46
C LEU A 282 -18.72 3.59 -7.23
N ILE A 283 -18.22 3.31 -8.43
CA ILE A 283 -17.50 4.29 -9.26
C ILE A 283 -18.41 5.47 -9.63
N LEU A 284 -19.65 5.22 -10.05
CA LEU A 284 -20.61 6.27 -10.38
C LEU A 284 -21.00 7.11 -9.15
N ARG A 285 -21.10 6.50 -7.97
CA ARG A 285 -21.30 7.21 -6.70
C ARG A 285 -20.13 8.16 -6.44
N ARG A 286 -18.89 7.66 -6.55
CA ARG A 286 -17.66 8.47 -6.38
C ARG A 286 -17.57 9.59 -7.40
N ALA A 287 -17.87 9.34 -8.67
CA ALA A 287 -17.95 10.36 -9.71
C ALA A 287 -18.99 11.46 -9.38
N THR A 288 -20.13 11.05 -8.81
CA THR A 288 -21.17 12.00 -8.40
C THR A 288 -20.71 12.84 -7.21
N LEU A 289 -20.07 12.23 -6.21
CA LEU A 289 -19.48 12.94 -5.07
C LEU A 289 -18.39 13.92 -5.54
N ARG A 290 -17.51 13.52 -6.45
CA ARG A 290 -16.47 14.38 -7.02
C ARG A 290 -17.07 15.61 -7.71
N ARG A 291 -18.12 15.42 -8.52
CA ARG A 291 -18.85 16.55 -9.12
C ARG A 291 -19.54 17.41 -8.06
N ALA A 292 -20.13 16.81 -7.01
CA ALA A 292 -20.78 17.55 -5.93
C ALA A 292 -19.81 18.44 -5.16
N PHE A 293 -18.54 18.03 -5.01
CA PHE A 293 -17.51 18.86 -4.38
C PHE A 293 -17.37 20.24 -5.05
N HIS A 294 -17.48 20.29 -6.37
CA HIS A 294 -17.36 21.54 -7.16
C HIS A 294 -18.62 22.38 -7.19
N LEU A 295 -19.75 21.91 -6.62
CA LEU A 295 -20.95 22.68 -6.44
C LEU A 295 -20.88 23.53 -5.16
N ALA A 296 -21.74 24.55 -5.05
CA ALA A 296 -21.84 25.41 -3.87
C ALA A 296 -23.27 25.46 -3.31
N GLY A 297 -23.40 25.79 -2.03
CA GLY A 297 -24.67 26.04 -1.36
C GLY A 297 -25.69 24.92 -1.51
N SER A 298 -26.94 25.27 -1.82
CA SER A 298 -28.05 24.31 -1.93
C SER A 298 -27.81 23.21 -2.99
N ALA A 299 -27.13 23.52 -4.09
CA ALA A 299 -26.86 22.55 -5.16
C ALA A 299 -25.96 21.42 -4.68
N ARG A 300 -24.93 21.68 -3.86
CA ARG A 300 -24.11 20.67 -3.20
C ARG A 300 -24.95 19.84 -2.22
N ALA A 301 -25.72 20.51 -1.36
CA ALA A 301 -26.56 19.83 -0.37
C ALA A 301 -27.59 18.90 -1.04
N GLU A 302 -28.23 19.32 -2.12
CA GLU A 302 -29.15 18.49 -2.88
C GLU A 302 -28.46 17.27 -3.56
N ALA A 303 -27.25 17.47 -4.11
CA ALA A 303 -26.49 16.37 -4.69
C ALA A 303 -26.11 15.32 -3.63
N CYS A 304 -25.68 15.77 -2.45
CA CYS A 304 -25.38 14.91 -1.30
C CYS A 304 -26.62 14.19 -0.77
N ALA A 305 -27.75 14.90 -0.64
CA ALA A 305 -29.00 14.31 -0.20
C ALA A 305 -29.52 13.19 -1.12
N ARG A 306 -29.38 13.37 -2.46
CA ARG A 306 -29.70 12.31 -3.44
C ARG A 306 -28.88 11.03 -3.27
N LEU A 307 -27.69 11.13 -2.71
CA LEU A 307 -26.82 9.99 -2.36
C LEU A 307 -27.10 9.43 -0.96
N GLY A 308 -28.04 10.02 -0.19
CA GLY A 308 -28.38 9.57 1.16
C GLY A 308 -27.52 10.18 2.27
N LEU A 309 -26.75 11.24 1.98
CA LEU A 309 -26.03 12.01 3.00
C LEU A 309 -26.99 13.01 3.66
N GLY A 310 -27.15 12.90 4.99
CA GLY A 310 -27.96 13.83 5.76
C GLY A 310 -27.29 15.20 5.96
N PRO A 311 -28.01 16.20 6.50
CA PRO A 311 -27.50 17.56 6.71
C PRO A 311 -26.21 17.61 7.53
N ASP A 312 -26.12 16.84 8.62
CA ASP A 312 -24.93 16.79 9.47
C ASP A 312 -23.70 16.25 8.75
N ALA A 313 -23.91 15.20 7.93
CA ALA A 313 -22.84 14.66 7.09
C ALA A 313 -22.39 15.68 6.04
N CYS A 314 -23.32 16.40 5.41
CA CYS A 314 -22.99 17.43 4.44
C CYS A 314 -22.19 18.57 5.10
N ALA A 315 -22.58 19.02 6.30
CA ALA A 315 -21.86 20.04 7.06
C ALA A 315 -20.42 19.60 7.42
N ALA A 316 -20.24 18.35 7.85
CA ALA A 316 -18.91 17.79 8.14
C ALA A 316 -18.01 17.72 6.90
N LEU A 317 -18.58 17.59 5.70
CA LEU A 317 -17.84 17.53 4.44
C LEU A 317 -17.47 18.93 3.89
N GLU A 318 -18.02 20.02 4.42
CA GLU A 318 -17.69 21.39 3.96
C GLU A 318 -16.22 21.76 4.19
N THR A 319 -15.58 21.15 5.20
CA THR A 319 -14.18 21.41 5.57
C THR A 319 -13.17 20.56 4.79
N CYS A 320 -13.62 19.76 3.82
CA CYS A 320 -12.71 18.94 3.02
C CYS A 320 -11.79 19.81 2.15
N PRO A 321 -10.46 19.59 2.20
CA PRO A 321 -9.49 20.43 1.50
C PRO A 321 -9.56 20.28 -0.03
N ASN A 322 -10.04 19.13 -0.53
CA ASN A 322 -10.16 18.81 -1.95
C ASN A 322 -11.21 17.70 -2.18
N ASP A 323 -11.41 17.37 -3.44
CA ASP A 323 -12.36 16.34 -3.87
C ASP A 323 -11.98 14.93 -3.39
N ILE A 324 -10.69 14.63 -3.22
CA ILE A 324 -10.22 13.33 -2.69
C ILE A 324 -10.76 13.15 -1.26
N ALA A 325 -10.48 14.10 -0.38
CA ALA A 325 -10.97 14.07 1.01
C ALA A 325 -12.50 14.00 1.06
N PHE A 326 -13.17 14.78 0.21
CA PHE A 326 -14.63 14.82 0.15
C PHE A 326 -15.20 13.44 -0.24
N VAL A 327 -14.68 12.83 -1.29
CA VAL A 327 -15.12 11.51 -1.77
C VAL A 327 -14.86 10.44 -0.72
N GLU A 328 -13.65 10.37 -0.15
CA GLU A 328 -13.29 9.33 0.83
C GLU A 328 -14.13 9.42 2.10
N ARG A 329 -14.30 10.61 2.66
CA ARG A 329 -15.13 10.81 3.87
C ARG A 329 -16.60 10.52 3.61
N ALA A 330 -17.14 10.95 2.46
CA ALA A 330 -18.52 10.68 2.09
C ALA A 330 -18.75 9.18 1.83
N ASP A 331 -17.85 8.51 1.12
CA ASP A 331 -17.93 7.08 0.85
C ASP A 331 -17.92 6.27 2.15
N ARG A 332 -17.05 6.58 3.10
CA ARG A 332 -17.02 5.91 4.41
C ARG A 332 -18.37 5.99 5.14
N ILE A 333 -19.04 7.16 5.09
CA ILE A 333 -20.38 7.34 5.69
C ILE A 333 -21.42 6.48 4.96
N LEU A 334 -21.36 6.43 3.62
CA LEU A 334 -22.31 5.69 2.81
C LEU A 334 -22.08 4.17 2.90
N GLU A 335 -20.83 3.72 2.93
CA GLU A 335 -20.47 2.30 3.05
C GLU A 335 -20.91 1.68 4.37
N SER A 336 -20.82 2.43 5.47
CA SER A 336 -21.32 1.98 6.78
C SER A 336 -22.82 1.64 6.79
N ARG A 337 -23.58 2.10 5.80
CA ARG A 337 -25.03 1.88 5.63
C ARG A 337 -25.37 0.97 4.46
N SER A 338 -24.37 0.54 3.69
CA SER A 338 -24.57 -0.26 2.48
C SER A 338 -24.64 -1.74 2.82
N ALA A 339 -25.44 -2.48 2.07
CA ALA A 339 -25.41 -3.95 2.11
C ALA A 339 -24.08 -4.47 1.55
N PRO A 340 -23.62 -5.64 2.02
CA PRO A 340 -22.44 -6.29 1.45
C PRO A 340 -22.57 -6.47 -0.06
N ALA A 341 -21.42 -6.39 -0.76
CA ALA A 341 -21.38 -6.65 -2.20
C ALA A 341 -21.87 -8.05 -2.52
N ARG A 342 -22.68 -8.18 -3.57
CA ARG A 342 -22.98 -9.49 -4.14
C ARG A 342 -21.72 -10.03 -4.79
N GLU A 343 -21.41 -11.30 -4.52
CA GLU A 343 -20.26 -11.98 -5.07
C GLU A 343 -20.68 -13.05 -6.07
N CYS A 344 -19.80 -13.31 -7.04
CA CYS A 344 -19.95 -14.38 -8.01
C CYS A 344 -18.58 -15.05 -8.27
N PRO A 345 -18.57 -16.26 -8.86
CA PRO A 345 -17.32 -16.93 -9.25
C PRO A 345 -16.47 -16.08 -10.20
N LEU A 346 -15.16 -16.17 -10.06
CA LEU A 346 -14.16 -15.38 -10.80
C LEU A 346 -14.38 -15.36 -12.32
N ASP A 347 -14.74 -16.50 -12.94
CA ASP A 347 -14.99 -16.56 -14.39
C ASP A 347 -16.16 -15.68 -14.81
N ARG A 348 -17.25 -15.74 -14.06
CA ARG A 348 -18.42 -14.89 -14.28
C ARG A 348 -18.07 -13.42 -14.06
N ALA A 349 -17.38 -13.12 -12.97
CA ALA A 349 -16.95 -11.75 -12.65
C ALA A 349 -16.10 -11.13 -13.77
N LEU A 350 -15.17 -11.91 -14.34
CA LEU A 350 -14.35 -11.48 -15.48
C LEU A 350 -15.19 -11.21 -16.73
N ALA A 351 -16.09 -12.15 -17.09
CA ALA A 351 -16.96 -11.99 -18.25
C ALA A 351 -17.89 -10.78 -18.13
N ASP A 352 -18.48 -10.58 -16.96
CA ASP A 352 -19.38 -9.44 -16.67
C ASP A 352 -18.62 -8.08 -16.73
N LEU A 353 -17.38 -8.03 -16.23
CA LEU A 353 -16.52 -6.83 -16.33
C LEU A 353 -16.15 -6.50 -17.78
N ASP A 354 -15.76 -7.50 -18.57
CA ASP A 354 -15.41 -7.30 -19.99
C ASP A 354 -16.62 -6.85 -20.81
N ALA A 355 -17.80 -7.45 -20.59
CA ALA A 355 -19.04 -7.07 -21.25
C ALA A 355 -19.49 -5.64 -20.89
N LEU A 356 -19.41 -5.28 -19.61
CA LEU A 356 -19.75 -3.94 -19.14
C LEU A 356 -18.80 -2.88 -19.71
N ALA A 357 -17.50 -3.14 -19.73
CA ALA A 357 -16.53 -2.22 -20.31
C ALA A 357 -16.72 -2.00 -21.82
N LEU A 358 -17.12 -3.05 -22.55
CA LEU A 358 -17.44 -2.96 -23.97
C LEU A 358 -18.67 -2.08 -24.20
N SER A 359 -19.77 -2.37 -23.50
CA SER A 359 -21.04 -1.62 -23.64
C SER A 359 -20.88 -0.13 -23.32
N LEU A 360 -20.05 0.21 -22.33
CA LEU A 360 -19.78 1.61 -21.98
C LEU A 360 -18.96 2.36 -23.05
N ARG A 361 -18.06 1.67 -23.76
CA ARG A 361 -17.29 2.25 -24.87
C ARG A 361 -18.11 2.47 -26.12
N GLU A 362 -19.08 1.58 -26.38
CA GLU A 362 -20.01 1.72 -27.52
C GLU A 362 -21.04 2.85 -27.32
N ALA A 363 -21.30 3.21 -26.05
CA ALA A 363 -22.24 4.27 -25.67
C ALA A 363 -21.60 5.67 -25.54
N ALA A 364 -20.27 5.77 -25.57
CA ALA A 364 -19.50 7.00 -25.44
C ALA A 364 -19.12 7.58 -26.80
#